data_41cc6c0e4b630abbb118268877a8a930
#
_entry.id   41cc6c0e4b630abbb118268877a8a930
#
_cell.length_a   1.000
_cell.length_b   1.000
_cell.length_c   1.000
_cell.angle_alpha   90.00
_cell.angle_beta   90.00
_cell.angle_gamma   90.00
#
_symmetry.space_group_name_H-M   'P 1'
#
loop_
_entity.id
_entity.type
_entity.pdbx_description
1 polymer ?
#
loop_
_entity_poly.entity_id
_entity_poly.type
_entity_poly.pdbx_seq_one_letter_code
_entity_poly.pdbx_strand_id
1 'polypeptide(L)'
;MTEHIINQTLQKDFHGKDDWNNSLNQFKDKNIFQSYEWGELKKLEGWKVLHITVTDNESLKCILLAQVLIKKVMGIKIGWCPGGPIIQCNKSNNGIDALEKFKEVIFE
;
A
#
# COMPACT_ATOMS: atom_id res chain seq x y z
N MET A 1 10.99 -16.08 -10.37
CA MET A 1 10.59 -15.94 -11.75
C MET A 1 10.32 -14.49 -12.07
N THR A 2 11.03 -13.98 -13.05
CA THR A 2 10.92 -12.57 -13.41
C THR A 2 9.56 -12.21 -13.99
N GLU A 3 8.88 -13.19 -14.60
CA GLU A 3 7.55 -12.96 -15.18
C GLU A 3 6.54 -12.51 -14.14
N HIS A 4 6.64 -12.98 -12.90
CA HIS A 4 5.70 -12.58 -11.84
C HIS A 4 5.82 -11.11 -11.52
N ILE A 5 7.03 -10.57 -11.51
CA ILE A 5 7.25 -9.16 -11.24
C ILE A 5 6.74 -8.30 -12.38
N ILE A 6 6.94 -8.74 -13.62
CA ILE A 6 6.50 -8.02 -14.80
C ILE A 6 4.97 -7.93 -14.84
N ASN A 7 4.28 -8.94 -14.29
CA ASN A 7 2.82 -9.00 -14.33
C ASN A 7 2.16 -8.24 -13.19
N GLN A 8 2.91 -7.41 -12.48
CA GLN A 8 2.36 -6.61 -11.40
C GLN A 8 2.53 -5.14 -11.70
N THR A 9 1.55 -4.34 -11.28
CA THR A 9 1.60 -2.88 -11.44
C THR A 9 1.52 -2.24 -10.08
N LEU A 10 2.49 -1.36 -9.79
CA LEU A 10 2.50 -0.57 -8.57
C LEU A 10 1.98 0.81 -8.89
N GLN A 11 1.08 1.31 -8.06
CA GLN A 11 0.51 2.65 -8.19
C GLN A 11 0.61 3.37 -6.86
N LYS A 12 0.83 4.68 -6.92
CA LYS A 12 0.84 5.52 -5.72
C LYS A 12 0.07 6.81 -5.94
N ASP A 13 -0.61 7.21 -4.88
CA ASP A 13 -1.22 8.54 -4.72
C ASP A 13 -2.30 8.92 -5.73
N PHE A 14 -2.94 7.94 -6.37
CA PHE A 14 -4.00 8.33 -7.29
C PHE A 14 -5.40 7.92 -6.82
N HIS A 15 -5.50 7.29 -5.68
CA HIS A 15 -6.78 6.78 -5.18
C HIS A 15 -7.60 7.86 -4.52
N GLY A 16 -8.90 7.91 -4.87
CA GLY A 16 -9.87 8.64 -4.08
C GLY A 16 -10.33 7.79 -2.91
N LYS A 17 -11.10 8.42 -2.03
CA LYS A 17 -11.58 7.76 -0.81
C LYS A 17 -12.34 6.48 -1.09
N ASP A 18 -13.29 6.52 -2.00
CA ASP A 18 -14.14 5.37 -2.27
C ASP A 18 -13.38 4.24 -2.91
N ASP A 19 -12.50 4.57 -3.87
CA ASP A 19 -11.69 3.56 -4.53
C ASP A 19 -10.76 2.87 -3.54
N TRP A 20 -10.13 3.65 -2.68
CA TRP A 20 -9.23 3.11 -1.68
C TRP A 20 -9.95 2.18 -0.72
N ASN A 21 -11.06 2.65 -0.13
CA ASN A 21 -11.80 1.87 0.85
C ASN A 21 -12.44 0.64 0.23
N ASN A 22 -12.89 0.73 -1.02
CA ASN A 22 -13.41 -0.45 -1.71
C ASN A 22 -12.34 -1.51 -1.91
N SER A 23 -11.13 -1.09 -2.26
CA SER A 23 -10.01 -2.03 -2.39
C SER A 23 -9.65 -2.63 -1.04
N LEU A 24 -9.60 -1.81 -0.01
CA LEU A 24 -9.30 -2.28 1.35
C LEU A 24 -10.30 -3.33 1.81
N ASN A 25 -11.59 -3.13 1.51
CA ASN A 25 -12.63 -4.04 1.96
C ASN A 25 -12.51 -5.44 1.38
N GLN A 26 -11.76 -5.60 0.29
CA GLN A 26 -11.56 -6.91 -0.31
C GLN A 26 -10.46 -7.72 0.38
N PHE A 27 -9.72 -7.10 1.29
CA PHE A 27 -8.65 -7.79 2.01
C PHE A 27 -9.18 -8.40 3.29
N LYS A 28 -8.74 -9.63 3.57
CA LYS A 28 -9.14 -10.34 4.77
C LYS A 28 -8.65 -9.64 6.03
N ASP A 29 -7.45 -9.07 5.96
CA ASP A 29 -6.80 -8.44 7.11
C ASP A 29 -7.04 -6.94 7.16
N LYS A 30 -8.10 -6.47 6.53
CA LYS A 30 -8.42 -5.04 6.56
C LYS A 30 -8.56 -4.53 7.98
N ASN A 31 -8.13 -3.29 8.20
CA ASN A 31 -8.21 -2.68 9.51
C ASN A 31 -8.33 -1.16 9.38
N ILE A 32 -8.72 -0.53 10.46
CA ILE A 32 -9.00 0.90 10.47
C ILE A 32 -7.77 1.75 10.16
N PHE A 33 -6.58 1.26 10.51
CA PHE A 33 -5.33 2.02 10.30
C PHE A 33 -4.96 2.12 8.83
N GLN A 34 -5.59 1.33 7.98
CA GLN A 34 -5.39 1.41 6.55
C GLN A 34 -6.57 2.06 5.84
N SER A 35 -7.58 2.53 6.55
CA SER A 35 -8.71 3.25 5.95
C SER A 35 -8.29 4.63 5.48
N TYR A 36 -8.96 5.12 4.45
CA TYR A 36 -8.68 6.44 3.92
C TYR A 36 -8.91 7.52 4.99
N GLU A 37 -9.95 7.36 5.79
CA GLU A 37 -10.29 8.31 6.85
C GLU A 37 -9.19 8.43 7.90
N TRP A 38 -8.54 7.33 8.25
CA TRP A 38 -7.43 7.36 9.18
C TRP A 38 -6.29 8.22 8.64
N GLY A 39 -6.00 8.06 7.34
CA GLY A 39 -4.98 8.87 6.69
C GLY A 39 -5.31 10.35 6.72
N GLU A 40 -6.57 10.69 6.45
CA GLU A 40 -6.99 12.10 6.50
C GLU A 40 -6.85 12.68 7.89
N LEU A 41 -7.15 11.90 8.92
CA LEU A 41 -6.95 12.32 10.30
C LEU A 41 -5.46 12.58 10.56
N LYS A 42 -4.59 11.74 10.08
CA LYS A 42 -3.15 11.88 10.30
C LYS A 42 -2.57 13.09 9.57
N LYS A 43 -3.17 13.47 8.45
CA LYS A 43 -2.75 14.70 7.77
C LYS A 43 -2.93 15.93 8.67
N LEU A 44 -3.98 15.93 9.47
CA LEU A 44 -4.21 17.02 10.41
C LEU A 44 -3.13 17.08 11.48
N GLU A 45 -2.44 15.97 11.73
CA GLU A 45 -1.36 15.89 12.70
C GLU A 45 0.01 16.14 12.08
N GLY A 46 0.05 16.54 10.82
CA GLY A 46 1.30 16.87 10.14
C GLY A 46 1.93 15.74 9.35
N TRP A 47 1.25 14.61 9.22
CA TRP A 47 1.76 13.50 8.42
C TRP A 47 1.41 13.68 6.96
N LYS A 48 2.32 13.27 6.10
CA LYS A 48 2.06 13.12 4.67
C LYS A 48 1.59 11.69 4.45
N VAL A 49 0.59 11.50 3.61
CA VAL A 49 0.00 10.17 3.40
C VAL A 49 0.30 9.70 1.99
N LEU A 50 0.82 8.49 1.89
CA LEU A 50 1.13 7.86 0.62
C LEU A 50 0.28 6.60 0.49
N HIS A 51 -0.47 6.49 -0.60
CA HIS A 51 -1.32 5.35 -0.88
C HIS A 51 -0.68 4.48 -1.96
N ILE A 52 -0.34 3.26 -1.62
CA ILE A 52 0.36 2.35 -2.53
C ILE A 52 -0.45 1.09 -2.73
N THR A 53 -0.62 0.69 -3.98
CA THR A 53 -1.23 -0.60 -4.32
C THR A 53 -0.35 -1.33 -5.31
N VAL A 54 -0.38 -2.66 -5.23
CA VAL A 54 0.21 -3.52 -6.24
C VAL A 54 -0.89 -4.41 -6.76
N THR A 55 -1.07 -4.41 -8.07
CA THR A 55 -2.13 -5.14 -8.75
C THR A 55 -1.52 -6.23 -9.61
N ASP A 56 -2.11 -7.42 -9.55
CA ASP A 56 -1.74 -8.51 -10.45
C ASP A 56 -2.42 -8.26 -11.80
N ASN A 57 -1.62 -8.10 -12.85
CA ASN A 57 -2.14 -7.73 -14.16
C ASN A 57 -2.95 -8.84 -14.82
N GLU A 58 -2.72 -10.09 -14.45
CA GLU A 58 -3.48 -11.19 -15.05
C GLU A 58 -4.88 -11.29 -14.46
N SER A 59 -4.98 -11.25 -13.13
CA SER A 59 -6.27 -11.37 -12.44
C SER A 59 -6.96 -10.03 -12.24
N LEU A 60 -6.24 -8.92 -12.40
CA LEU A 60 -6.69 -7.56 -12.14
C LEU A 60 -7.09 -7.35 -10.68
N LYS A 61 -6.51 -8.14 -9.79
CA LYS A 61 -6.78 -8.03 -8.36
C LYS A 61 -5.68 -7.27 -7.66
N CYS A 62 -6.06 -6.44 -6.71
CA CYS A 62 -5.12 -5.77 -5.83
C CYS A 62 -4.59 -6.79 -4.83
N ILE A 63 -3.29 -7.02 -4.82
CA ILE A 63 -2.67 -8.03 -3.97
C ILE A 63 -1.86 -7.44 -2.83
N LEU A 64 -1.57 -6.13 -2.89
CA LEU A 64 -0.93 -5.42 -1.78
C LEU A 64 -1.53 -4.04 -1.69
N LEU A 65 -1.81 -3.60 -0.47
CA LEU A 65 -2.36 -2.28 -0.20
C LEU A 65 -1.65 -1.73 1.03
N ALA A 66 -1.16 -0.50 0.93
CA ALA A 66 -0.44 0.12 2.04
C ALA A 66 -0.69 1.62 2.07
N GLN A 67 -1.19 2.08 3.20
CA GLN A 67 -1.27 3.51 3.52
C GLN A 67 -0.09 3.83 4.41
N VAL A 68 0.86 4.61 3.89
CA VAL A 68 2.11 4.91 4.56
C VAL A 68 2.11 6.37 5.00
N LEU A 69 2.43 6.60 6.25
CA LEU A 69 2.52 7.94 6.81
C LEU A 69 4.00 8.36 6.82
N ILE A 70 4.25 9.56 6.35
CA ILE A 70 5.61 10.07 6.23
C ILE A 70 5.70 11.42 6.93
N LYS A 71 6.74 11.59 7.74
CA LYS A 71 6.97 12.84 8.45
C LYS A 71 8.47 13.12 8.48
N LYS A 72 8.83 14.36 8.30
CA LYS A 72 10.22 14.79 8.39
C LYS A 72 10.41 15.51 9.70
N VAL A 73 11.31 15.01 10.54
CA VAL A 73 11.60 15.57 11.84
C VAL A 73 13.09 15.78 11.97
N MET A 74 13.51 17.03 12.18
CA MET A 74 14.92 17.37 12.35
C MET A 74 15.80 16.83 11.21
N GLY A 75 15.30 16.92 9.98
CA GLY A 75 16.04 16.45 8.80
C GLY A 75 15.96 14.96 8.56
N ILE A 76 15.33 14.20 9.43
CA ILE A 76 15.18 12.76 9.29
C ILE A 76 13.78 12.44 8.80
N LYS A 77 13.70 11.61 7.76
CA LYS A 77 12.42 11.19 7.19
C LYS A 77 11.97 9.90 7.88
N ILE A 78 10.79 9.95 8.47
CA ILE A 78 10.22 8.81 9.19
C ILE A 78 9.03 8.29 8.41
N GLY A 79 9.02 6.98 8.15
CA GLY A 79 7.88 6.30 7.52
C GLY A 79 7.22 5.36 8.51
N TRP A 80 5.89 5.34 8.49
CA TRP A 80 5.10 4.51 9.39
C TRP A 80 3.91 3.94 8.62
N CYS A 81 3.76 2.61 8.65
CA CYS A 81 2.65 1.94 7.99
C CYS A 81 1.87 1.11 9.01
N PRO A 82 1.04 1.78 9.84
CA PRO A 82 0.32 1.05 10.89
C PRO A 82 -0.70 0.10 10.29
N GLY A 83 -0.69 -1.14 10.75
CA GLY A 83 -1.61 -2.16 10.26
C GLY A 83 -1.32 -2.66 8.86
N GLY A 84 -0.22 -2.30 8.26
CA GLY A 84 0.13 -2.71 6.92
C GLY A 84 1.61 -2.94 6.73
N PRO A 85 2.05 -3.22 5.49
CA PRO A 85 1.21 -3.40 4.29
C PRO A 85 0.31 -4.63 4.41
N ILE A 86 -0.84 -4.58 3.75
CA ILE A 86 -1.77 -5.71 3.74
C ILE A 86 -1.56 -6.46 2.43
N ILE A 87 -1.37 -7.76 2.53
CA ILE A 87 -1.08 -8.61 1.37
C ILE A 87 -2.13 -9.70 1.29
N GLN A 88 -2.65 -9.93 0.10
CA GLN A 88 -3.60 -10.98 -0.18
C GLN A 88 -3.19 -11.68 -1.46
N CYS A 89 -2.85 -12.94 -1.38
CA CYS A 89 -2.45 -13.69 -2.56
C CYS A 89 -2.80 -15.15 -2.37
N ASN A 90 -3.10 -15.81 -3.49
CA ASN A 90 -3.39 -17.24 -3.49
C ASN A 90 -2.13 -18.06 -3.72
N LYS A 91 -1.07 -17.41 -4.18
CA LYS A 91 0.22 -18.05 -4.44
C LYS A 91 1.28 -17.30 -3.66
N SER A 92 2.14 -18.05 -2.98
CA SER A 92 3.16 -17.44 -2.14
C SER A 92 4.09 -16.50 -2.90
N ASN A 93 4.36 -16.81 -4.16
CA ASN A 93 5.26 -15.99 -4.97
C ASN A 93 4.70 -14.60 -5.25
N ASN A 94 3.38 -14.49 -5.44
CA ASN A 94 2.76 -13.20 -5.71
C ASN A 94 2.92 -12.24 -4.54
N GLY A 95 2.80 -12.76 -3.32
CA GLY A 95 2.97 -11.93 -2.14
C GLY A 95 4.39 -11.42 -1.98
N ILE A 96 5.37 -12.27 -2.27
CA ILE A 96 6.79 -11.89 -2.19
C ILE A 96 7.11 -10.83 -3.24
N ASP A 97 6.63 -11.02 -4.47
CA ASP A 97 6.88 -10.07 -5.55
C ASP A 97 6.25 -8.71 -5.24
N ALA A 98 5.03 -8.71 -4.71
CA ALA A 98 4.36 -7.47 -4.34
C ALA A 98 5.14 -6.73 -3.25
N LEU A 99 5.64 -7.47 -2.27
CA LEU A 99 6.41 -6.88 -1.18
C LEU A 99 7.73 -6.28 -1.69
N GLU A 100 8.37 -6.94 -2.65
CA GLU A 100 9.59 -6.41 -3.25
C GLU A 100 9.32 -5.08 -3.96
N LYS A 101 8.23 -4.98 -4.72
CA LYS A 101 7.87 -3.74 -5.37
C LYS A 101 7.59 -2.64 -4.36
N PHE A 102 6.90 -2.97 -3.29
CA PHE A 102 6.61 -2.02 -2.22
C PHE A 102 7.90 -1.50 -1.60
N LYS A 103 8.85 -2.38 -1.33
CA LYS A 103 10.13 -1.99 -0.75
C LYS A 103 10.90 -1.04 -1.66
N GLU A 104 10.86 -1.26 -2.97
CA GLU A 104 11.54 -0.38 -3.93
C GLU A 104 11.05 1.06 -3.81
N VAL A 105 9.76 1.25 -3.61
CA VAL A 105 9.17 2.57 -3.48
C VAL A 105 9.54 3.22 -2.16
N ILE A 106 9.51 2.45 -1.09
CA ILE A 106 9.72 2.99 0.27
C ILE A 106 11.18 3.39 0.49
N PHE A 107 12.11 2.65 -0.07
CA PHE A 107 13.53 2.86 0.17
C PHE A 107 14.25 3.59 -0.97
N GLU A 108 13.51 4.20 -1.85
CA GLU A 108 14.09 5.03 -2.91
C GLU A 108 14.81 6.26 -2.38
#